data_e65158feaddba5c741868df78a406905
#
_entry.id   e65158feaddba5c741868df78a406905
#
_cell.length_a   1.000
_cell.length_b   1.000
_cell.length_c   1.000
_cell.angle_alpha   90.00
_cell.angle_beta   90.00
_cell.angle_gamma   90.00
#
_symmetry.space_group_name_H-M   'P 1'
#
loop_
_entity.id
_entity.type
_entity.pdbx_description
1 polymer ?
#
loop_
_entity_poly.entity_id
_entity_poly.type
_entity_poly.pdbx_seq_one_letter_code
_entity_poly.pdbx_strand_id
1 'polypeptide(L)'
;MASCDLPNSDDPPLSICHLTINHKTFIPVSSPSKELYGLRATLDRLVYFHDSDVPEGAAPHAFIYFITIANLSNTTVTLKGRRWVIKGEDGHHNIFEGHGIVGKEPTLAQGDSFSYNSHHTSHGNCSAEGSFHGIDSAGEPIHVRIPSFHMAIPAEPSNGQTELDLS
;
A
#
# COMPACT_ATOMS: atom_id res chain seq x y z
N MET A 1 -48.10 -21.41 48.77
CA MET A 1 -47.27 -21.58 50.01
C MET A 1 -46.05 -22.38 49.58
N ALA A 2 -44.99 -21.75 49.26
CA ALA A 2 -43.73 -22.40 48.92
C ALA A 2 -42.72 -22.09 50.04
N SER A 3 -42.26 -23.11 50.70
CA SER A 3 -41.28 -23.04 51.79
C SER A 3 -39.89 -22.96 51.16
N CYS A 4 -39.11 -22.00 51.58
CA CYS A 4 -37.72 -21.88 51.26
C CYS A 4 -36.89 -22.65 52.29
N ASP A 5 -36.26 -23.72 51.89
CA ASP A 5 -35.23 -24.40 52.67
C ASP A 5 -33.85 -23.78 52.39
N LEU A 6 -33.19 -23.35 53.41
CA LEU A 6 -31.81 -22.85 53.42
C LEU A 6 -30.81 -24.02 53.39
N PRO A 7 -29.75 -23.96 52.58
CA PRO A 7 -28.74 -25.02 52.60
C PRO A 7 -27.83 -24.94 53.84
N ASN A 8 -27.48 -26.13 54.32
CA ASN A 8 -26.73 -26.42 55.54
C ASN A 8 -25.24 -26.04 55.40
N SER A 9 -24.64 -25.58 56.49
CA SER A 9 -23.30 -24.99 56.59
C SER A 9 -22.18 -25.99 56.88
N ASP A 10 -22.03 -27.05 56.07
CA ASP A 10 -20.95 -28.02 56.28
C ASP A 10 -20.26 -28.52 55.03
N ASP A 11 -20.09 -27.66 54.00
CA ASP A 11 -19.24 -27.96 52.86
C ASP A 11 -17.85 -27.33 53.04
N PRO A 12 -16.73 -28.07 52.79
CA PRO A 12 -15.39 -27.53 52.86
C PRO A 12 -15.12 -26.58 51.71
N PRO A 13 -14.26 -25.55 51.91
CA PRO A 13 -14.01 -24.53 50.90
C PRO A 13 -13.34 -25.14 49.67
N LEU A 14 -14.00 -24.96 48.51
CA LEU A 14 -13.41 -25.26 47.21
C LEU A 14 -12.11 -24.53 47.02
N SER A 15 -11.03 -25.28 46.95
CA SER A 15 -9.68 -24.83 46.66
C SER A 15 -9.72 -24.18 45.24
N ILE A 16 -9.66 -22.85 45.18
CA ILE A 16 -9.52 -22.11 43.94
C ILE A 16 -8.11 -22.35 43.44
N CYS A 17 -7.96 -23.30 42.50
CA CYS A 17 -6.75 -23.42 41.72
C CYS A 17 -6.60 -22.11 40.92
N HIS A 18 -5.68 -21.25 41.38
CA HIS A 18 -5.20 -20.12 40.61
C HIS A 18 -4.47 -20.66 39.38
N LEU A 19 -5.23 -20.79 38.27
CA LEU A 19 -4.64 -21.01 36.96
C LEU A 19 -4.03 -19.68 36.52
N THR A 20 -2.75 -19.48 36.82
CA THR A 20 -1.97 -18.37 36.30
C THR A 20 -1.80 -18.62 34.80
N ILE A 21 -2.75 -18.13 34.00
CA ILE A 21 -2.60 -18.07 32.55
C ILE A 21 -1.60 -16.96 32.27
N ASN A 22 -0.35 -17.36 32.10
CA ASN A 22 0.71 -16.50 31.60
C ASN A 22 0.37 -16.19 30.13
N HIS A 23 -0.48 -15.17 29.88
CA HIS A 23 -0.64 -14.57 28.56
C HIS A 23 0.68 -13.88 28.20
N LYS A 24 1.67 -14.65 27.79
CA LYS A 24 2.71 -14.10 26.92
C LYS A 24 1.98 -13.72 25.63
N THR A 25 1.54 -12.47 25.56
CA THR A 25 1.12 -11.84 24.31
C THR A 25 2.33 -11.93 23.39
N PHE A 26 2.32 -12.95 22.53
CA PHE A 26 3.28 -13.06 21.43
C PHE A 26 2.88 -11.95 20.45
N ILE A 27 3.49 -10.77 20.61
CA ILE A 27 3.46 -9.75 19.59
C ILE A 27 4.36 -10.30 18.50
N PRO A 28 3.83 -10.72 17.33
CA PRO A 28 4.70 -11.13 16.24
C PRO A 28 5.52 -9.89 15.87
N VAL A 29 6.80 -9.92 16.16
CA VAL A 29 7.75 -8.95 15.61
C VAL A 29 7.77 -9.26 14.12
N SER A 30 7.00 -8.50 13.34
CA SER A 30 7.07 -8.60 11.90
C SER A 30 8.49 -8.21 11.50
N SER A 31 9.20 -9.12 10.86
CA SER A 31 10.52 -8.83 10.30
C SER A 31 10.44 -7.57 9.44
N PRO A 32 11.41 -6.65 9.53
CA PRO A 32 11.41 -5.48 8.67
C PRO A 32 11.44 -5.91 7.21
N SER A 33 10.61 -5.29 6.40
CA SER A 33 10.59 -5.56 4.96
C SER A 33 11.94 -5.21 4.33
N LYS A 34 12.52 -6.13 3.55
CA LYS A 34 13.77 -5.93 2.82
C LYS A 34 13.52 -5.55 1.35
N GLU A 35 14.35 -4.69 0.79
CA GLU A 35 14.35 -4.45 -0.65
C GLU A 35 14.85 -5.70 -1.38
N LEU A 36 14.02 -6.26 -2.28
CA LEU A 36 14.37 -7.49 -2.96
C LEU A 36 15.20 -7.20 -4.22
N TYR A 37 16.46 -7.65 -4.20
CA TYR A 37 17.30 -7.54 -5.39
C TYR A 37 16.70 -8.32 -6.57
N GLY A 38 16.62 -7.66 -7.72
CA GLY A 38 16.03 -8.24 -8.94
C GLY A 38 14.53 -7.98 -9.10
N LEU A 39 13.81 -7.56 -8.06
CA LEU A 39 12.46 -7.03 -8.24
C LEU A 39 12.57 -5.55 -8.62
N ARG A 40 11.95 -5.15 -9.73
CA ARG A 40 12.07 -3.79 -10.28
C ARG A 40 10.69 -3.21 -10.58
N ALA A 41 10.51 -1.94 -10.27
CA ALA A 41 9.38 -1.15 -10.72
C ALA A 41 9.89 -0.06 -11.69
N THR A 42 9.24 0.07 -12.82
CA THR A 42 9.59 1.04 -13.87
C THR A 42 8.38 1.90 -14.16
N LEU A 43 8.56 3.20 -14.22
CA LEU A 43 7.58 4.11 -14.80
C LEU A 43 7.78 4.08 -16.31
N ASP A 44 6.82 3.50 -17.03
CA ASP A 44 6.90 3.32 -18.49
C ASP A 44 6.43 4.56 -19.23
N ARG A 45 5.41 5.22 -18.69
CA ARG A 45 4.79 6.39 -19.29
C ARG A 45 4.08 7.23 -18.25
N LEU A 46 4.09 8.55 -18.43
CA LEU A 46 3.32 9.51 -17.67
C LEU A 46 2.52 10.39 -18.65
N VAL A 47 1.25 10.57 -18.37
CA VAL A 47 0.34 11.34 -19.22
C VAL A 47 -0.38 12.36 -18.37
N TYR A 48 -0.38 13.60 -18.81
CA TYR A 48 -1.14 14.68 -18.22
C TYR A 48 -2.50 14.81 -18.89
N PHE A 49 -3.52 15.05 -18.07
CA PHE A 49 -4.87 15.39 -18.52
C PHE A 49 -5.40 16.56 -17.67
N HIS A 50 -5.95 17.58 -18.33
CA HIS A 50 -6.66 18.66 -17.68
C HIS A 50 -8.16 18.47 -17.83
N ASP A 51 -8.87 18.37 -16.70
CA ASP A 51 -10.31 18.27 -16.66
C ASP A 51 -10.89 19.62 -16.21
N SER A 52 -11.50 20.35 -17.15
CA SER A 52 -12.13 21.65 -16.89
C SER A 52 -13.50 21.53 -16.22
N ASP A 53 -14.10 20.34 -16.23
CA ASP A 53 -15.48 20.12 -15.78
C ASP A 53 -15.55 19.53 -14.36
N VAL A 54 -14.45 19.58 -13.61
CA VAL A 54 -14.44 19.11 -12.21
C VAL A 54 -15.29 20.03 -11.32
N PRO A 55 -15.92 19.49 -10.26
CA PRO A 55 -16.61 20.30 -9.26
C PRO A 55 -15.69 21.34 -8.62
N GLU A 56 -16.28 22.46 -8.18
CA GLU A 56 -15.54 23.49 -7.44
C GLU A 56 -14.80 22.89 -6.23
N GLY A 57 -13.51 23.20 -6.13
CA GLY A 57 -12.61 22.67 -5.09
C GLY A 57 -11.99 21.30 -5.39
N ALA A 58 -12.37 20.63 -6.47
CA ALA A 58 -11.69 19.42 -6.91
C ALA A 58 -10.43 19.76 -7.73
N ALA A 59 -9.43 18.85 -7.69
CA ALA A 59 -8.16 19.05 -8.39
C ALA A 59 -8.33 18.78 -9.89
N PRO A 60 -8.07 19.77 -10.77
CA PRO A 60 -8.35 19.65 -12.21
C PRO A 60 -7.24 18.98 -13.02
N HIS A 61 -6.07 18.77 -12.41
CA HIS A 61 -4.93 18.16 -13.09
C HIS A 61 -4.81 16.69 -12.74
N ALA A 62 -4.97 15.80 -13.70
CA ALA A 62 -4.79 14.37 -13.54
C ALA A 62 -3.47 13.92 -14.21
N PHE A 63 -2.68 13.15 -13.48
CA PHE A 63 -1.43 12.55 -13.94
C PHE A 63 -1.60 11.04 -13.99
N ILE A 64 -1.74 10.49 -15.19
CA ILE A 64 -1.95 9.07 -15.44
C ILE A 64 -0.60 8.42 -15.65
N TYR A 65 -0.21 7.51 -14.75
CA TYR A 65 1.06 6.80 -14.83
C TYR A 65 0.85 5.34 -15.22
N PHE A 66 1.80 4.82 -15.97
CA PHE A 66 1.88 3.42 -16.38
C PHE A 66 3.14 2.84 -15.75
N ILE A 67 2.99 1.74 -15.03
CA ILE A 67 4.08 1.12 -14.30
C ILE A 67 4.13 -0.37 -14.62
N THR A 68 5.34 -0.86 -14.85
CA THR A 68 5.64 -2.28 -14.94
C THR A 68 6.49 -2.72 -13.75
N ILE A 69 6.06 -3.81 -13.09
CA ILE A 69 6.81 -4.47 -12.03
C ILE A 69 7.31 -5.79 -12.60
N ALA A 70 8.64 -5.94 -12.70
CA ALA A 70 9.30 -7.13 -13.24
C ALA A 70 10.04 -7.89 -12.14
N ASN A 71 9.84 -9.19 -12.05
CA ASN A 71 10.55 -10.05 -11.13
C ASN A 71 11.72 -10.75 -11.84
N LEU A 72 12.91 -10.19 -11.72
CA LEU A 72 14.18 -10.77 -12.17
C LEU A 72 14.95 -11.46 -11.03
N SER A 73 14.34 -11.58 -9.85
CA SER A 73 14.91 -12.29 -8.71
C SER A 73 14.82 -13.81 -8.90
N ASN A 74 15.47 -14.55 -8.04
CA ASN A 74 15.45 -16.03 -8.05
C ASN A 74 14.32 -16.63 -7.18
N THR A 75 13.35 -15.84 -6.73
CA THR A 75 12.24 -16.27 -5.90
C THR A 75 10.91 -15.81 -6.47
N THR A 76 9.85 -16.55 -6.21
CA THR A 76 8.48 -16.08 -6.54
C THR A 76 8.04 -15.04 -5.52
N VAL A 77 7.37 -13.99 -5.99
CA VAL A 77 6.92 -12.85 -5.20
C VAL A 77 5.41 -12.69 -5.31
N THR A 78 4.73 -12.45 -4.21
CA THR A 78 3.32 -12.03 -4.21
C THR A 78 3.22 -10.61 -3.66
N LEU A 79 2.79 -9.67 -4.51
CA LEU A 79 2.62 -8.27 -4.12
C LEU A 79 1.30 -8.09 -3.38
N LYS A 80 1.35 -7.46 -2.21
CA LYS A 80 0.22 -7.35 -1.27
C LYS A 80 -0.29 -5.93 -1.10
N GLY A 81 0.51 -4.94 -1.43
CA GLY A 81 0.12 -3.55 -1.19
C GLY A 81 1.06 -2.54 -1.83
N ARG A 82 0.66 -1.29 -1.71
CA ARG A 82 1.40 -0.15 -2.23
C ARG A 82 1.38 1.00 -1.24
N ARG A 83 2.43 1.80 -1.29
CA ARG A 83 2.52 3.09 -0.62
C ARG A 83 3.01 4.14 -1.59
N TRP A 84 2.31 5.28 -1.63
CA TRP A 84 2.67 6.46 -2.38
C TRP A 84 2.90 7.64 -1.45
N VAL A 85 3.88 8.46 -1.79
CA VAL A 85 4.13 9.75 -1.17
C VAL A 85 4.09 10.79 -2.29
N ILE A 86 3.09 11.65 -2.26
CA ILE A 86 2.94 12.75 -3.21
C ILE A 86 3.39 14.03 -2.50
N LYS A 87 4.35 14.72 -3.11
CA LYS A 87 4.97 15.93 -2.56
C LYS A 87 4.59 17.11 -3.44
N GLY A 88 3.80 18.03 -2.90
CA GLY A 88 3.48 19.31 -3.56
C GLY A 88 4.64 20.29 -3.48
N GLU A 89 4.67 21.27 -4.37
CA GLU A 89 5.66 22.36 -4.35
C GLU A 89 5.50 23.26 -3.10
N ASP A 90 4.33 23.26 -2.49
CA ASP A 90 4.03 23.96 -1.23
C ASP A 90 4.63 23.26 0.02
N GLY A 91 5.30 22.13 -0.17
CA GLY A 91 5.91 21.32 0.88
C GLY A 91 4.93 20.36 1.59
N HIS A 92 3.65 20.35 1.21
CA HIS A 92 2.71 19.36 1.73
C HIS A 92 2.98 17.96 1.16
N HIS A 93 2.89 16.97 2.03
CA HIS A 93 3.06 15.57 1.65
C HIS A 93 1.77 14.80 1.93
N ASN A 94 1.24 14.17 0.89
CA ASN A 94 0.11 13.23 1.01
C ASN A 94 0.61 11.81 0.89
N ILE A 95 0.22 10.96 1.84
CA ILE A 95 0.58 9.54 1.85
C ILE A 95 -0.67 8.71 1.55
N PHE A 96 -0.56 7.86 0.55
CA PHE A 96 -1.61 6.92 0.16
C PHE A 96 -1.11 5.49 0.30
N GLU A 97 -1.74 4.73 1.17
CA GLU A 97 -1.47 3.31 1.36
C GLU A 97 -2.70 2.50 0.98
N GLY A 98 -2.49 1.33 0.40
CA GLY A 98 -3.59 0.49 0.01
C GLY A 98 -3.18 -0.95 -0.20
N HIS A 99 -4.15 -1.83 0.05
CA HIS A 99 -4.02 -3.26 -0.21
C HIS A 99 -4.06 -3.54 -1.71
N GLY A 100 -3.23 -4.45 -2.15
CA GLY A 100 -3.12 -4.81 -3.56
C GLY A 100 -2.62 -3.69 -4.47
N ILE A 101 -2.58 -3.97 -5.76
CA ILE A 101 -2.24 -3.05 -6.84
C ILE A 101 -3.43 -3.02 -7.79
N VAL A 102 -4.17 -1.90 -7.81
CA VAL A 102 -5.41 -1.77 -8.59
C VAL A 102 -6.36 -2.96 -8.35
N GLY A 103 -6.58 -3.30 -7.07
CA GLY A 103 -7.48 -4.39 -6.66
C GLY A 103 -6.95 -5.81 -6.91
N LYS A 104 -5.68 -5.98 -7.29
CA LYS A 104 -5.04 -7.28 -7.55
C LYS A 104 -3.87 -7.52 -6.62
N GLU A 105 -3.58 -8.79 -6.36
CA GLU A 105 -2.38 -9.26 -5.66
C GLU A 105 -1.59 -10.17 -6.60
N PRO A 106 -0.83 -9.59 -7.55
CA PRO A 106 -0.12 -10.41 -8.54
C PRO A 106 0.96 -11.26 -7.89
N THR A 107 1.02 -12.53 -8.30
CA THR A 107 2.12 -13.44 -7.97
C THR A 107 2.99 -13.58 -9.20
N LEU A 108 4.27 -13.24 -9.05
CA LEU A 108 5.25 -13.17 -10.14
C LEU A 108 6.34 -14.22 -9.90
N ALA A 109 6.45 -15.20 -10.76
CA ALA A 109 7.62 -16.08 -10.82
C ALA A 109 8.82 -15.32 -11.42
N GLN A 110 10.01 -15.93 -11.37
CA GLN A 110 11.19 -15.35 -12.03
C GLN A 110 10.93 -15.15 -13.53
N GLY A 111 11.16 -13.95 -14.03
CA GLY A 111 10.93 -13.54 -15.41
C GLY A 111 9.53 -12.98 -15.70
N ASP A 112 8.59 -13.12 -14.76
CA ASP A 112 7.26 -12.56 -14.92
C ASP A 112 7.23 -11.05 -14.68
N SER A 113 6.23 -10.39 -15.24
CA SER A 113 5.93 -8.97 -15.02
C SER A 113 4.45 -8.72 -14.87
N PHE A 114 4.14 -7.63 -14.18
CA PHE A 114 2.78 -7.10 -14.01
C PHE A 114 2.76 -5.62 -14.35
N SER A 115 1.98 -5.25 -15.36
CA SER A 115 1.81 -3.86 -15.78
C SER A 115 0.42 -3.36 -15.42
N TYR A 116 0.34 -2.10 -15.00
CA TYR A 116 -0.92 -1.44 -14.69
C TYR A 116 -0.83 0.07 -14.93
N ASN A 117 -1.96 0.73 -14.96
CA ASN A 117 -2.04 2.18 -14.91
C ASN A 117 -2.96 2.62 -13.76
N SER A 118 -2.72 3.85 -13.30
CA SER A 118 -3.55 4.55 -12.34
C SER A 118 -3.30 6.05 -12.47
N HIS A 119 -3.87 6.87 -11.59
CA HIS A 119 -3.68 8.31 -11.66
C HIS A 119 -3.60 8.94 -10.28
N HIS A 120 -3.01 10.12 -10.22
CA HIS A 120 -3.14 11.09 -9.13
C HIS A 120 -3.73 12.38 -9.67
N THR A 121 -4.56 13.03 -8.86
CA THR A 121 -5.06 14.37 -9.16
C THR A 121 -4.37 15.39 -8.25
N SER A 122 -4.12 16.59 -8.78
CA SER A 122 -3.44 17.66 -8.05
C SER A 122 -3.97 19.03 -8.46
N HIS A 123 -3.80 20.03 -7.59
CA HIS A 123 -4.06 21.46 -7.90
C HIS A 123 -2.87 22.15 -8.53
N GLY A 124 -1.69 21.56 -8.51
CA GLY A 124 -0.45 22.13 -9.00
C GLY A 124 0.59 21.06 -9.31
N ASN A 125 1.80 21.49 -9.63
CA ASN A 125 2.92 20.59 -9.82
C ASN A 125 3.21 19.83 -8.54
N CYS A 126 3.61 18.56 -8.71
CA CYS A 126 3.99 17.70 -7.58
C CYS A 126 4.99 16.64 -8.04
N SER A 127 5.51 15.88 -7.10
CA SER A 127 6.30 14.69 -7.38
C SER A 127 5.72 13.49 -6.66
N ALA A 128 5.94 12.32 -7.22
CA ALA A 128 5.52 11.06 -6.65
C ALA A 128 6.72 10.15 -6.41
N GLU A 129 6.72 9.44 -5.30
CA GLU A 129 7.62 8.33 -4.99
C GLU A 129 6.85 7.29 -4.19
N GLY A 130 7.36 6.07 -4.08
CA GLY A 130 6.66 5.06 -3.31
C GLY A 130 7.33 3.71 -3.30
N SER A 131 6.53 2.69 -2.94
CA SER A 131 6.98 1.31 -2.92
C SER A 131 5.81 0.34 -3.07
N PHE A 132 6.09 -0.82 -3.66
CA PHE A 132 5.22 -1.98 -3.59
C PHE A 132 5.74 -2.93 -2.53
N HIS A 133 4.84 -3.51 -1.76
CA HIS A 133 5.13 -4.41 -0.66
C HIS A 133 4.53 -5.79 -0.94
N GLY A 134 5.20 -6.81 -0.49
CA GLY A 134 4.75 -8.18 -0.67
C GLY A 134 5.51 -9.17 0.19
N ILE A 135 5.41 -10.42 -0.19
CA ILE A 135 6.12 -11.54 0.42
C ILE A 135 6.82 -12.35 -0.68
N ASP A 136 7.95 -12.94 -0.34
CA ASP A 136 8.61 -13.93 -1.19
C ASP A 136 8.04 -15.34 -0.97
N SER A 137 8.57 -16.33 -1.70
CA SER A 137 8.12 -17.73 -1.57
C SER A 137 8.37 -18.38 -0.20
N ALA A 138 9.23 -17.79 0.63
CA ALA A 138 9.47 -18.18 2.01
C ALA A 138 8.52 -17.49 3.01
N GLY A 139 7.67 -16.56 2.52
CA GLY A 139 6.79 -15.75 3.35
C GLY A 139 7.47 -14.53 3.98
N GLU A 140 8.73 -14.23 3.60
CA GLU A 140 9.47 -13.09 4.12
C GLU A 140 8.98 -11.77 3.52
N PRO A 141 8.77 -10.72 4.34
CA PRO A 141 8.35 -9.42 3.86
C PRO A 141 9.39 -8.79 2.93
N ILE A 142 8.96 -8.39 1.74
CA ILE A 142 9.80 -7.71 0.76
C ILE A 142 9.16 -6.41 0.26
N HIS A 143 9.98 -5.56 -0.32
CA HIS A 143 9.48 -4.40 -1.07
C HIS A 143 10.36 -4.10 -2.28
N VAL A 144 9.79 -3.30 -3.18
CA VAL A 144 10.49 -2.65 -4.30
C VAL A 144 10.11 -1.19 -4.33
N ARG A 145 11.08 -0.30 -4.55
CA ARG A 145 10.83 1.14 -4.66
C ARG A 145 10.26 1.48 -6.03
N ILE A 146 9.35 2.43 -6.02
CA ILE A 146 8.89 3.11 -7.23
C ILE A 146 9.82 4.30 -7.44
N PRO A 147 10.45 4.45 -8.62
CA PRO A 147 11.28 5.62 -8.91
C PRO A 147 10.52 6.92 -8.68
N SER A 148 11.19 7.92 -8.14
CA SER A 148 10.61 9.25 -8.02
C SER A 148 10.43 9.86 -9.41
N PHE A 149 9.29 10.52 -9.64
CA PHE A 149 9.03 11.23 -10.89
C PHE A 149 8.25 12.54 -10.64
N HIS A 150 8.44 13.47 -11.55
CA HIS A 150 7.74 14.76 -11.52
C HIS A 150 6.42 14.70 -12.30
N MET A 151 5.39 15.28 -11.73
CA MET A 151 4.08 15.51 -12.31
C MET A 151 3.94 17.01 -12.54
N ALA A 152 4.47 17.47 -13.67
CA ALA A 152 4.48 18.89 -14.04
C ALA A 152 3.32 19.21 -14.98
N ILE A 153 2.64 20.31 -14.71
CA ILE A 153 1.61 20.86 -15.59
C ILE A 153 2.31 21.48 -16.79
N PRO A 154 1.98 21.08 -18.03
CA PRO A 154 2.54 21.71 -19.23
C PRO A 154 2.31 23.23 -19.26
N ALA A 155 3.27 23.99 -19.76
CA ALA A 155 3.19 25.46 -19.84
C ALA A 155 2.00 25.97 -20.68
N GLU A 156 1.59 25.17 -21.66
CA GLU A 156 0.40 25.38 -22.49
C GLU A 156 -0.54 24.18 -22.28
N PRO A 157 -1.41 24.19 -21.25
CA PRO A 157 -2.35 23.09 -21.05
C PRO A 157 -3.35 23.07 -22.21
N SER A 158 -3.17 22.18 -23.16
CA SER A 158 -4.19 21.91 -24.17
C SER A 158 -5.36 21.21 -23.50
N ASN A 159 -6.61 21.54 -23.87
CA ASN A 159 -7.75 20.69 -23.56
C ASN A 159 -7.52 19.33 -24.20
N GLY A 160 -7.04 18.38 -23.42
CA GLY A 160 -6.69 17.06 -23.93
C GLY A 160 -5.58 16.40 -23.14
N GLN A 161 -5.17 15.27 -23.64
CA GLN A 161 -4.16 14.41 -23.05
C GLN A 161 -2.77 14.76 -23.62
N THR A 162 -1.79 14.97 -22.76
CA THR A 162 -0.40 15.24 -23.16
C THR A 162 0.50 14.21 -22.46
N GLU A 163 1.35 13.54 -23.26
CA GLU A 163 2.39 12.67 -22.73
C GLU A 163 3.54 13.51 -22.16
N LEU A 164 3.97 13.19 -20.95
CA LEU A 164 5.06 13.88 -20.26
C LEU A 164 6.37 13.11 -20.47
N ASP A 165 7.44 13.85 -20.72
CA ASP A 165 8.79 13.27 -20.81
C ASP A 165 9.24 12.74 -19.44
N LEU A 166 9.85 11.57 -19.42
CA LEU A 166 10.35 10.89 -18.23
C LEU A 166 11.83 11.16 -17.96
N SER A 167 12.41 12.20 -18.59
CA SER A 167 13.84 12.54 -18.48
C SER A 167 14.29 12.86 -17.06
#